data_01b91e1844ce50640de387b521d37fa4
#
_entry.id   01b91e1844ce50640de387b521d37fa4
#
_cell.length_a   1.000
_cell.length_b   1.000
_cell.length_c   1.000
_cell.angle_alpha   90.00
_cell.angle_beta   90.00
_cell.angle_gamma   90.00
#
_symmetry.space_group_name_H-M   'P 1'
#
loop_
_entity.id
_entity.type
_entity.pdbx_description
1 polymer ?
#
loop_
_entity_poly.entity_id
_entity_poly.type
_entity_poly.pdbx_seq_one_letter_code
_entity_poly.pdbx_strand_id
1 'polypeptide(L)'
;MSNLPNIPSNKKCWQYLNKVVFRDSVSCPACSCTLQENYKQRYLWCSNCRRKYRPTAYRGSWLYGMKLAPRQLFLLIWCWQTKKSTEATILKTEVSYTTATRWFARFRQHVPDTTPLLAGLVQADESYFSKLRSKQKKYIVTGATE
;
A
#
# COMPACT_ATOMS: atom_id res chain seq x y z
N MET A 1 -3.92 16.52 17.64
CA MET A 1 -4.58 16.60 16.32
C MET A 1 -3.64 15.98 15.31
N SER A 2 -3.98 14.82 14.79
CA SER A 2 -3.16 14.16 13.78
C SER A 2 -3.39 14.87 12.45
N ASN A 3 -2.40 15.65 12.01
CA ASN A 3 -2.43 16.28 10.70
C ASN A 3 -2.66 15.20 9.63
N LEU A 4 -3.80 15.28 8.95
CA LEU A 4 -4.02 14.50 7.73
C LEU A 4 -2.95 14.93 6.72
N PRO A 5 -2.29 13.97 6.06
CA PRO A 5 -1.32 14.32 5.03
C PRO A 5 -2.01 15.07 3.90
N ASN A 6 -1.31 15.97 3.27
CA ASN A 6 -1.79 16.66 2.08
C ASN A 6 -1.79 15.66 0.90
N ILE A 7 -2.82 14.81 0.86
CA ILE A 7 -2.95 13.81 -0.20
C ILE A 7 -3.45 14.49 -1.47
N PRO A 8 -2.80 14.25 -2.60
CA PRO A 8 -3.18 14.83 -3.88
C PRO A 8 -4.62 14.51 -4.30
N SER A 9 -5.13 15.21 -5.31
CA SER A 9 -6.43 14.92 -5.89
C SER A 9 -6.50 13.51 -6.48
N ASN A 10 -7.71 12.97 -6.63
CA ASN A 10 -7.91 11.65 -7.24
C ASN A 10 -7.22 11.50 -8.61
N LYS A 11 -7.21 12.57 -9.42
CA LYS A 11 -6.53 12.58 -10.72
C LYS A 11 -5.02 12.40 -10.56
N LYS A 12 -4.38 13.16 -9.69
CA LYS A 12 -2.94 13.04 -9.42
C LYS A 12 -2.60 11.68 -8.82
N CYS A 13 -3.38 11.20 -7.87
CA CYS A 13 -3.19 9.85 -7.30
C CYS A 13 -3.29 8.77 -8.39
N TRP A 14 -4.26 8.87 -9.29
CA TRP A 14 -4.40 7.95 -10.42
C TRP A 14 -3.19 7.99 -11.37
N GLN A 15 -2.66 9.18 -11.66
CA GLN A 15 -1.46 9.34 -12.47
C GLN A 15 -0.22 8.71 -11.81
N TYR A 16 -0.07 8.85 -10.49
CA TYR A 16 0.99 8.14 -9.75
C TYR A 16 0.85 6.62 -9.84
N LEU A 17 -0.36 6.08 -9.71
CA LEU A 17 -0.59 4.65 -9.87
C LEU A 17 -0.22 4.17 -11.28
N ASN A 18 -0.49 4.94 -12.32
CA ASN A 18 -0.08 4.61 -13.68
C ASN A 18 1.44 4.51 -13.80
N LYS A 19 2.18 5.45 -13.20
CA LYS A 19 3.65 5.41 -13.18
C LYS A 19 4.19 4.18 -12.44
N VAL A 20 3.55 3.79 -11.33
CA VAL A 20 3.94 2.59 -10.58
C VAL A 20 3.74 1.32 -11.39
N VAL A 21 2.63 1.20 -12.13
CA VAL A 21 2.28 -0.01 -12.89
C VAL A 21 2.96 -0.06 -14.24
N PHE A 22 3.06 1.07 -14.96
CA PHE A 22 3.58 1.16 -16.32
C PHE A 22 4.94 1.85 -16.42
N ARG A 23 5.63 2.02 -15.30
CA ARG A 23 6.88 2.77 -15.15
C ARG A 23 6.72 4.27 -15.39
N ASP A 24 7.75 5.04 -15.15
CA ASP A 24 7.71 6.50 -15.24
C ASP A 24 7.33 7.05 -16.62
N SER A 25 7.67 6.34 -17.68
CA SER A 25 7.33 6.71 -19.06
C SER A 25 5.90 6.36 -19.44
N VAL A 26 5.15 5.64 -18.59
CA VAL A 26 3.80 5.13 -18.87
C VAL A 26 3.74 4.51 -20.27
N SER A 27 4.61 3.52 -20.51
CA SER A 27 4.78 2.87 -21.80
C SER A 27 3.96 1.60 -21.94
N CYS A 28 3.56 1.30 -23.16
CA CYS A 28 2.80 0.09 -23.49
C CYS A 28 3.64 -1.18 -23.24
N PRO A 29 3.14 -2.16 -22.47
CA PRO A 29 3.87 -3.40 -22.24
C PRO A 29 4.14 -4.23 -23.50
N ALA A 30 3.33 -4.04 -24.56
CA ALA A 30 3.44 -4.82 -25.78
C ALA A 30 4.35 -4.19 -26.86
N CYS A 31 4.36 -2.86 -26.98
CA CYS A 31 5.09 -2.17 -28.06
C CYS A 31 5.94 -0.99 -27.58
N SER A 32 6.02 -0.76 -26.31
CA SER A 32 6.80 0.33 -25.67
C SER A 32 6.42 1.76 -26.09
N CYS A 33 5.36 1.94 -26.88
CA CYS A 33 4.85 3.27 -27.21
C CYS A 33 4.25 3.96 -26.00
N THR A 34 4.33 5.29 -25.93
CA THR A 34 3.71 6.07 -24.84
C THR A 34 2.19 5.90 -24.86
N LEU A 35 1.64 5.63 -23.69
CA LEU A 35 0.20 5.47 -23.50
C LEU A 35 -0.49 6.83 -23.30
N GLN A 36 -1.66 6.98 -23.90
CA GLN A 36 -2.51 8.15 -23.70
C GLN A 36 -3.43 7.97 -22.51
N GLU A 37 -3.44 8.92 -21.59
CA GLU A 37 -4.23 8.86 -20.36
C GLU A 37 -5.66 9.37 -20.59
N ASN A 38 -6.66 8.54 -20.27
CA ASN A 38 -8.05 8.95 -20.16
C ASN A 38 -8.52 8.86 -18.70
N TYR A 39 -8.38 9.94 -17.96
CA TYR A 39 -8.75 9.96 -16.54
C TYR A 39 -10.26 9.77 -16.33
N LYS A 40 -11.13 10.34 -17.16
CA LYS A 40 -12.59 10.22 -16.99
C LYS A 40 -13.06 8.76 -16.98
N GLN A 41 -12.50 7.95 -17.85
CA GLN A 41 -12.82 6.53 -17.96
C GLN A 41 -11.80 5.62 -17.28
N ARG A 42 -10.76 6.19 -16.67
CA ARG A 42 -9.69 5.51 -15.93
C ARG A 42 -9.02 4.39 -16.71
N TYR A 43 -8.65 4.66 -17.94
CA TYR A 43 -7.84 3.76 -18.75
C TYR A 43 -6.69 4.49 -19.44
N LEU A 44 -5.73 3.71 -19.87
CA LEU A 44 -4.64 4.11 -20.74
C LEU A 44 -4.88 3.50 -22.11
N TRP A 45 -4.67 4.27 -23.15
CA TRP A 45 -4.85 3.86 -24.54
C TRP A 45 -3.52 3.78 -25.27
N CYS A 46 -3.27 2.64 -25.94
CA CYS A 46 -2.17 2.51 -26.89
C CYS A 46 -2.70 2.69 -28.30
N SER A 47 -2.26 3.74 -28.98
CA SER A 47 -2.66 3.99 -30.39
C SER A 47 -2.11 2.96 -31.35
N ASN A 48 -0.89 2.44 -31.10
CA ASN A 48 -0.22 1.46 -31.93
C ASN A 48 -0.89 0.05 -31.83
N CYS A 49 -1.02 -0.45 -30.59
CA CYS A 49 -1.62 -1.77 -30.34
C CYS A 49 -3.15 -1.75 -30.33
N ARG A 50 -3.78 -0.57 -30.31
CA ARG A 50 -5.23 -0.37 -30.17
C ARG A 50 -5.81 -1.07 -28.94
N ARG A 51 -5.03 -1.10 -27.82
CA ARG A 51 -5.41 -1.75 -26.55
C ARG A 51 -5.64 -0.73 -25.45
N LYS A 52 -6.61 -1.07 -24.60
CA LYS A 52 -6.90 -0.33 -23.37
C LYS A 52 -6.27 -1.04 -22.18
N TYR A 53 -5.59 -0.28 -21.33
CA TYR A 53 -4.99 -0.77 -20.10
C TYR A 53 -5.57 -0.04 -18.90
N ARG A 54 -5.86 -0.76 -17.85
CA ARG A 54 -6.27 -0.22 -16.56
C ARG A 54 -5.31 -0.74 -15.50
N PRO A 55 -4.72 0.11 -14.64
CA PRO A 55 -3.83 -0.36 -13.58
C PRO A 55 -4.47 -1.41 -12.68
N THR A 56 -5.76 -1.24 -12.35
CA THR A 56 -6.53 -2.15 -11.51
C THR A 56 -6.89 -3.47 -12.18
N ALA A 57 -6.92 -3.49 -13.50
CA ALA A 57 -7.25 -4.69 -14.29
C ALA A 57 -6.00 -5.37 -14.88
N TYR A 58 -4.83 -4.76 -14.74
CA TYR A 58 -3.60 -5.32 -15.26
C TYR A 58 -3.16 -6.51 -14.40
N ARG A 59 -3.20 -7.71 -14.97
CA ARG A 59 -2.78 -8.95 -14.29
C ARG A 59 -1.28 -8.85 -13.96
N GLY A 60 -0.90 -9.25 -12.78
CA GLY A 60 0.47 -9.13 -12.26
C GLY A 60 0.75 -7.81 -11.53
N SER A 61 -0.16 -6.83 -11.60
CA SER A 61 -0.11 -5.65 -10.75
C SER A 61 -0.73 -5.95 -9.38
N TRP A 62 -0.10 -5.44 -8.32
CA TRP A 62 -0.66 -5.52 -6.97
C TRP A 62 -1.98 -4.73 -6.81
N LEU A 63 -2.30 -3.88 -7.78
CA LEU A 63 -3.56 -3.14 -7.85
C LEU A 63 -4.69 -3.91 -8.54
N TYR A 64 -4.42 -5.13 -9.02
CA TYR A 64 -5.42 -5.92 -9.71
C TYR A 64 -6.71 -6.08 -8.89
N GLY A 65 -7.83 -5.78 -9.49
CA GLY A 65 -9.14 -5.86 -8.84
C GLY A 65 -9.45 -4.74 -7.84
N MET A 66 -8.66 -3.67 -7.78
CA MET A 66 -8.93 -2.53 -6.91
C MET A 66 -10.24 -1.84 -7.30
N LYS A 67 -11.14 -1.68 -6.31
CA LYS A 67 -12.40 -0.94 -6.44
C LYS A 67 -12.37 0.40 -5.71
N LEU A 68 -11.31 0.68 -4.95
CA LEU A 68 -11.14 1.92 -4.20
C LEU A 68 -10.91 3.12 -5.12
N ALA A 69 -11.33 4.30 -4.67
CA ALA A 69 -10.87 5.53 -5.28
C ALA A 69 -9.35 5.69 -5.08
N PRO A 70 -8.61 6.21 -6.05
CA PRO A 70 -7.15 6.36 -5.94
C PRO A 70 -6.71 7.09 -4.66
N ARG A 71 -7.42 8.15 -4.27
CA ARG A 71 -7.12 8.89 -3.04
C ARG A 71 -7.33 8.04 -1.77
N GLN A 72 -8.36 7.19 -1.74
CA GLN A 72 -8.59 6.28 -0.61
C GLN A 72 -7.43 5.29 -0.45
N LEU A 73 -6.89 4.78 -1.56
CA LEU A 73 -5.72 3.91 -1.51
C LEU A 73 -4.51 4.62 -0.90
N PHE A 74 -4.24 5.86 -1.29
CA PHE A 74 -3.14 6.66 -0.72
C PHE A 74 -3.33 6.93 0.78
N LEU A 75 -4.56 7.21 1.20
CA LEU A 75 -4.90 7.33 2.62
C LEU A 75 -4.65 6.02 3.39
N LEU A 76 -5.03 4.89 2.80
CA LEU A 76 -4.76 3.57 3.40
C LEU A 76 -3.27 3.30 3.54
N ILE A 77 -2.47 3.60 2.51
CA ILE A 77 -1.01 3.46 2.54
C ILE A 77 -0.43 4.33 3.66
N TRP A 78 -0.87 5.58 3.75
CA TRP A 78 -0.42 6.48 4.81
C TRP A 78 -0.79 5.97 6.22
N CYS A 79 -2.03 5.50 6.41
CA CYS A 79 -2.44 4.91 7.68
C CYS A 79 -1.60 3.69 8.04
N TRP A 80 -1.29 2.85 7.06
CA TRP A 80 -0.45 1.68 7.26
C TRP A 80 0.99 2.06 7.64
N GLN A 81 1.60 3.00 6.92
CA GLN A 81 2.96 3.50 7.20
C GLN A 81 3.06 4.17 8.56
N THR A 82 2.03 4.89 8.98
CA THR A 82 1.97 5.56 10.29
C THR A 82 1.48 4.64 11.41
N LYS A 83 1.38 3.32 11.15
CA LYS A 83 0.96 2.31 12.13
C LYS A 83 -0.36 2.64 12.83
N LYS A 84 -1.32 3.22 12.10
CA LYS A 84 -2.66 3.49 12.64
C LYS A 84 -3.41 2.18 12.87
N SER A 85 -4.23 2.15 13.93
CA SER A 85 -5.14 1.02 14.13
C SER A 85 -6.16 0.91 13.00
N THR A 86 -6.74 -0.26 12.81
CA THR A 86 -7.75 -0.47 11.77
C THR A 86 -8.96 0.43 11.99
N GLU A 87 -9.39 0.63 13.24
CA GLU A 87 -10.50 1.52 13.60
C GLU A 87 -10.20 2.98 13.22
N ALA A 88 -9.02 3.49 13.58
CA ALA A 88 -8.61 4.84 13.21
C ALA A 88 -8.47 5.00 11.69
N THR A 89 -8.12 3.94 10.99
CA THR A 89 -8.05 3.93 9.52
C THR A 89 -9.42 4.02 8.89
N ILE A 90 -10.40 3.26 9.36
CA ILE A 90 -11.78 3.28 8.88
C ILE A 90 -12.37 4.69 8.99
N LEU A 91 -12.20 5.33 10.13
CA LEU A 91 -12.69 6.69 10.37
C LEU A 91 -12.08 7.73 9.40
N LYS A 92 -10.83 7.51 8.97
CA LYS A 92 -10.13 8.45 8.08
C LYS A 92 -10.36 8.17 6.60
N THR A 93 -10.53 6.93 6.23
CA THR A 93 -10.60 6.49 4.83
C THR A 93 -12.00 6.19 4.34
N GLU A 94 -12.97 6.09 5.27
CA GLU A 94 -14.37 5.73 4.98
C GLU A 94 -14.50 4.36 4.27
N VAL A 95 -13.55 3.47 4.49
CA VAL A 95 -13.62 2.10 3.97
C VAL A 95 -14.08 1.13 5.05
N SER A 96 -14.63 -0.02 4.67
CA SER A 96 -15.02 -1.05 5.62
C SER A 96 -13.81 -1.68 6.31
N TYR A 97 -14.02 -2.24 7.49
CA TYR A 97 -13.01 -2.99 8.25
C TYR A 97 -12.36 -4.08 7.40
N THR A 98 -13.16 -4.88 6.73
CA THR A 98 -12.70 -5.96 5.85
C THR A 98 -11.81 -5.44 4.72
N THR A 99 -12.18 -4.29 4.14
CA THR A 99 -11.39 -3.65 3.08
C THR A 99 -10.04 -3.17 3.62
N ALA A 100 -10.02 -2.47 4.75
CA ALA A 100 -8.79 -1.99 5.37
C ALA A 100 -7.83 -3.15 5.71
N THR A 101 -8.34 -4.20 6.37
CA THR A 101 -7.56 -5.39 6.74
C THR A 101 -6.99 -6.11 5.52
N ARG A 102 -7.79 -6.27 4.46
CA ARG A 102 -7.35 -6.91 3.21
C ARG A 102 -6.23 -6.11 2.54
N TRP A 103 -6.35 -4.79 2.51
CA TRP A 103 -5.32 -3.94 1.92
C TRP A 103 -4.05 -3.91 2.76
N PHE A 104 -4.14 -3.90 4.08
CA PHE A 104 -2.98 -3.99 4.95
C PHE A 104 -2.23 -5.31 4.78
N ALA A 105 -2.93 -6.42 4.62
CA ALA A 105 -2.31 -7.71 4.28
C ALA A 105 -1.61 -7.65 2.92
N ARG A 106 -2.24 -7.03 1.90
CA ARG A 106 -1.66 -6.85 0.58
C ARG A 106 -0.41 -5.96 0.61
N PHE A 107 -0.40 -4.89 1.37
CA PHE A 107 0.78 -4.04 1.53
C PHE A 107 1.96 -4.81 2.12
N ARG A 108 1.74 -5.63 3.14
CA ARG A 108 2.79 -6.49 3.72
C ARG A 108 3.39 -7.47 2.72
N GLN A 109 2.60 -7.98 1.80
CA GLN A 109 3.08 -8.91 0.76
C GLN A 109 3.94 -8.22 -0.30
N HIS A 110 3.72 -6.93 -0.55
CA HIS A 110 4.37 -6.18 -1.63
C HIS A 110 5.47 -5.20 -1.16
N VAL A 111 5.58 -4.99 0.14
CA VAL A 111 6.72 -4.26 0.69
C VAL A 111 7.92 -5.20 0.67
N PRO A 112 9.01 -4.84 0.01
CA PRO A 112 10.23 -5.63 0.07
C PRO A 112 10.65 -5.76 1.52
N ASP A 113 11.00 -6.97 1.93
CA ASP A 113 11.52 -7.25 3.26
C ASP A 113 12.93 -6.65 3.35
N THR A 114 12.97 -5.34 3.54
CA THR A 114 14.20 -4.61 3.83
C THR A 114 14.51 -4.72 5.32
N THR A 115 14.57 -5.95 5.82
CA THR A 115 15.18 -6.18 7.12
C THR A 115 16.66 -5.84 6.94
N PRO A 116 17.16 -4.73 7.47
CA PRO A 116 18.60 -4.51 7.45
C PRO A 116 19.22 -5.71 8.18
N LEU A 117 20.19 -6.34 7.58
CA LEU A 117 21.05 -7.26 8.28
C LEU A 117 21.60 -6.49 9.48
N LEU A 118 21.05 -6.77 10.65
CA LEU A 118 21.51 -6.21 11.91
C LEU A 118 22.89 -6.80 12.19
N ALA A 119 23.91 -6.15 11.65
CA ALA A 119 25.30 -6.44 12.01
C ALA A 119 25.66 -5.52 13.17
N GLY A 120 25.94 -6.09 14.34
CA GLY A 120 26.38 -5.35 15.51
C GLY A 120 25.51 -5.61 16.76
N LEU A 121 25.67 -4.76 17.75
CA LEU A 121 24.95 -4.84 19.01
C LEU A 121 23.47 -4.60 18.82
N VAL A 122 22.64 -5.63 19.00
CA VAL A 122 21.20 -5.52 18.98
C VAL A 122 20.70 -5.32 20.40
N GLN A 123 20.18 -4.13 20.70
CA GLN A 123 19.48 -3.91 21.94
C GLN A 123 18.01 -4.27 21.73
N ALA A 124 17.58 -5.37 22.31
CA ALA A 124 16.16 -5.75 22.32
C ALA A 124 15.46 -4.95 23.42
N ASP A 125 14.49 -4.14 23.04
CA ASP A 125 13.63 -3.45 23.98
C ASP A 125 12.53 -4.38 24.49
N GLU A 126 12.20 -4.30 25.77
CA GLU A 126 11.12 -5.09 26.36
C GLU A 126 9.77 -4.57 25.87
N SER A 127 9.11 -5.33 25.02
CA SER A 127 7.74 -5.02 24.64
C SER A 127 6.76 -5.72 25.59
N TYR A 128 6.05 -4.93 26.38
CA TYR A 128 4.96 -5.44 27.21
C TYR A 128 3.70 -5.59 26.35
N PHE A 129 3.32 -6.83 26.09
CA PHE A 129 1.99 -7.11 25.57
C PHE A 129 0.98 -6.95 26.70
N SER A 130 0.23 -5.85 26.67
CA SER A 130 -0.83 -5.63 27.64
C SER A 130 -1.91 -6.68 27.47
N LYS A 131 -2.14 -7.39 28.52
CA LYS A 131 -3.26 -8.26 28.91
C LYS A 131 -4.30 -8.50 27.81
N LEU A 132 -4.15 -9.57 27.11
CA LEU A 132 -5.30 -10.42 26.81
C LEU A 132 -5.72 -11.13 28.10
N ARG A 133 -6.97 -10.97 28.47
CA ARG A 133 -7.58 -11.71 29.59
C ARG A 133 -7.34 -13.19 29.40
N SER A 134 -6.61 -13.75 30.25
CA SER A 134 -6.48 -15.12 30.69
C SER A 134 -5.04 -15.60 30.67
N LYS A 135 -4.53 -15.87 31.85
CA LYS A 135 -3.50 -16.84 32.23
C LYS A 135 -2.44 -17.22 31.17
N GLN A 136 -1.95 -16.30 30.37
CA GLN A 136 -0.81 -16.57 29.52
C GLN A 136 0.47 -16.11 30.20
N LYS A 137 1.42 -17.05 30.25
CA LYS A 137 2.75 -16.85 30.80
C LYS A 137 3.45 -15.70 30.08
N LYS A 138 4.06 -14.82 30.86
CA LYS A 138 4.99 -13.81 30.35
C LYS A 138 6.13 -14.53 29.62
N TYR A 139 6.29 -14.25 28.34
CA TYR A 139 7.52 -14.61 27.66
C TYR A 139 8.46 -13.42 27.76
N ILE A 140 9.49 -13.59 28.54
CA ILE A 140 10.61 -12.65 28.57
C ILE A 140 11.55 -13.11 27.47
N VAL A 141 11.70 -12.33 26.44
CA VAL A 141 12.78 -12.52 25.48
C VAL A 141 13.99 -11.82 26.05
N THR A 142 14.80 -12.56 26.78
CA THR A 142 16.12 -12.09 27.16
C THR A 142 17.01 -12.16 25.94
N GLY A 143 17.41 -11.01 25.40
CA GLY A 143 18.43 -10.96 24.37
C GLY A 143 19.73 -11.50 24.94
N ALA A 144 20.27 -12.52 24.30
CA ALA A 144 21.59 -13.01 24.62
C ALA A 144 22.61 -11.95 24.21
N THR A 145 23.36 -11.46 25.18
CA THR A 145 24.59 -10.70 24.94
C THR A 145 25.71 -11.71 24.76
N GLU A 146 26.31 -11.75 23.60
CA GLU A 146 27.69 -12.17 23.41
C GLU A 146 28.49 -11.05 22.81
#